data_73624a7feabcbf907e86eee23013a148
#
_entry.id   73624a7feabcbf907e86eee23013a148
#
_cell.length_a   1.000
_cell.length_b   1.000
_cell.length_c   1.000
_cell.angle_alpha   90.00
_cell.angle_beta   90.00
_cell.angle_gamma   90.00
#
_symmetry.space_group_name_H-M   'P 1'
#
loop_
_entity.id
_entity.type
_entity.pdbx_description
1 polymer ?
#
loop_
_entity_poly.entity_id
_entity_poly.type
_entity_poly.pdbx_seq_one_letter_code
_entity_poly.pdbx_strand_id
1 'polypeptide(L)'
;MGNVARFKRIYIEITSSCNLKCSFCQETLRSPHFMSVDEFAHTLQQIRPYTNYIYLHVKGEPLLHPQLDEILALCRKAGVTVNLTTNGTLLADKLPILLAHPPHQMNVSLHSADDNDCIDMDTYIAQLFASCETLLAQTDTEISLRLWNTTGVPTLFGEKNCVIKRHLYVNVQSPFEWPALDNAYCNDRGFCQGLRQHMAVLSDGTVVPCCLDGNAAMALGNIFTTPLKDILAGERSVRFIEGFRAKRAV
;
A
#
# COMPACT_ATOMS: atom_id res chain seq x y z
N MET A 1 21.04 -10.73 -22.70
CA MET A 1 20.10 -10.66 -21.58
C MET A 1 19.29 -9.39 -21.75
N GLY A 2 18.00 -9.51 -22.10
CA GLY A 2 17.13 -8.35 -22.30
C GLY A 2 17.01 -7.55 -21.01
N ASN A 3 16.99 -6.23 -21.15
CA ASN A 3 16.87 -5.30 -20.03
C ASN A 3 15.50 -5.51 -19.38
N VAL A 4 15.45 -6.23 -18.24
CA VAL A 4 14.20 -6.45 -17.50
C VAL A 4 13.75 -5.10 -16.98
N ALA A 5 12.51 -4.69 -17.30
CA ALA A 5 11.93 -3.45 -16.79
C ALA A 5 11.97 -3.47 -15.25
N ARG A 6 12.56 -2.46 -14.63
CA ARG A 6 12.61 -2.36 -13.17
C ARG A 6 11.60 -1.32 -12.68
N PHE A 7 10.72 -1.76 -11.78
CA PHE A 7 9.82 -0.86 -11.07
C PHE A 7 10.53 -0.24 -9.85
N LYS A 8 10.26 1.02 -9.57
CA LYS A 8 10.73 1.65 -8.33
C LYS A 8 10.10 0.99 -7.11
N ARG A 9 8.86 0.50 -7.26
CA ARG A 9 8.10 -0.17 -6.20
C ARG A 9 7.02 -1.06 -6.79
N ILE A 10 6.70 -2.14 -6.10
CA ILE A 10 5.53 -2.98 -6.39
C ILE A 10 4.68 -3.03 -5.12
N TYR A 11 3.38 -2.81 -5.28
CA TYR A 11 2.42 -2.96 -4.20
C TYR A 11 1.93 -4.41 -4.18
N ILE A 12 1.80 -4.99 -3.00
CA ILE A 12 1.20 -6.31 -2.78
C ILE A 12 0.15 -6.15 -1.70
N GLU A 13 -1.10 -6.33 -2.08
CA GLU A 13 -2.20 -6.39 -1.14
C GLU A 13 -2.19 -7.76 -0.47
N ILE A 14 -1.67 -7.87 0.74
CA ILE A 14 -1.66 -9.15 1.45
C ILE A 14 -3.03 -9.52 2.02
N THR A 15 -3.92 -8.53 2.16
CA THR A 15 -5.34 -8.74 2.48
C THR A 15 -6.18 -7.59 1.95
N SER A 16 -7.40 -7.90 1.50
CA SER A 16 -8.43 -6.91 1.19
C SER A 16 -9.35 -6.59 2.38
N SER A 17 -9.22 -7.33 3.50
CA SER A 17 -10.00 -7.11 4.71
C SER A 17 -9.44 -5.95 5.53
N CYS A 18 -10.33 -5.13 6.10
CA CYS A 18 -9.99 -4.04 7.01
C CYS A 18 -10.91 -4.09 8.23
N ASN A 19 -10.39 -3.68 9.38
CA ASN A 19 -11.16 -3.55 10.62
C ASN A 19 -11.84 -2.18 10.77
N LEU A 20 -11.63 -1.26 9.83
CA LEU A 20 -12.28 0.05 9.78
C LEU A 20 -13.13 0.21 8.50
N LYS A 21 -14.05 1.19 8.53
CA LYS A 21 -14.92 1.57 7.41
C LYS A 21 -14.84 3.08 7.19
N CYS A 22 -13.70 3.54 6.70
CA CYS A 22 -13.48 4.96 6.45
C CYS A 22 -14.35 5.45 5.29
N SER A 23 -14.99 6.63 5.44
CA SER A 23 -15.89 7.24 4.46
C SER A 23 -15.19 7.57 3.14
N PHE A 24 -13.91 7.92 3.21
CA PHE A 24 -13.07 8.23 2.06
C PHE A 24 -12.51 7.00 1.34
N CYS A 25 -12.64 5.81 1.92
CA CYS A 25 -12.11 4.60 1.31
C CYS A 25 -13.12 4.05 0.29
N GLN A 26 -12.70 3.91 -0.96
CA GLN A 26 -13.54 3.28 -1.97
C GLN A 26 -13.98 1.89 -1.50
N GLU A 27 -15.27 1.58 -1.63
CA GLU A 27 -15.79 0.25 -1.32
C GLU A 27 -15.04 -0.84 -2.08
N THR A 28 -14.71 -1.92 -1.39
CA THR A 28 -14.07 -3.08 -2.00
C THR A 28 -15.14 -3.99 -2.59
N LEU A 29 -15.20 -4.06 -3.92
CA LEU A 29 -16.18 -4.87 -4.65
C LEU A 29 -15.75 -6.34 -4.79
N ARG A 30 -14.48 -6.64 -4.46
CA ARG A 30 -13.91 -8.00 -4.48
C ARG A 30 -14.23 -8.75 -3.19
N SER A 31 -14.31 -10.07 -3.26
CA SER A 31 -14.47 -10.91 -2.07
C SER A 31 -13.30 -10.69 -1.09
N PRO A 32 -13.55 -10.61 0.22
CA PRO A 32 -12.48 -10.55 1.21
C PRO A 32 -11.52 -11.74 1.05
N HIS A 33 -10.22 -11.45 1.03
CA HIS A 33 -9.19 -12.47 0.89
C HIS A 33 -7.97 -12.13 1.74
N PHE A 34 -7.36 -13.15 2.33
CA PHE A 34 -6.02 -13.10 2.92
C PHE A 34 -5.10 -13.93 2.04
N MET A 35 -4.09 -13.30 1.46
CA MET A 35 -3.09 -14.00 0.65
C MET A 35 -2.33 -14.99 1.53
N SER A 36 -2.39 -16.28 1.21
CA SER A 36 -1.64 -17.29 1.97
C SER A 36 -0.13 -17.08 1.87
N VAL A 37 0.63 -17.66 2.78
CA VAL A 37 2.10 -17.58 2.77
C VAL A 37 2.67 -18.16 1.47
N ASP A 38 2.09 -19.23 0.94
CA ASP A 38 2.52 -19.84 -0.33
C ASP A 38 2.22 -18.96 -1.53
N GLU A 39 1.04 -18.34 -1.60
CA GLU A 39 0.68 -17.35 -2.62
C GLU A 39 1.60 -16.13 -2.56
N PHE A 40 1.91 -15.66 -1.34
CA PHE A 40 2.85 -14.55 -1.15
C PHE A 40 4.27 -14.93 -1.60
N ALA A 41 4.76 -16.12 -1.22
CA ALA A 41 6.07 -16.62 -1.62
C ALA A 41 6.19 -16.74 -3.14
N HIS A 42 5.14 -17.27 -3.80
CA HIS A 42 5.05 -17.34 -5.25
C HIS A 42 5.08 -15.94 -5.90
N THR A 43 4.27 -15.01 -5.38
CA THR A 43 4.26 -13.61 -5.84
C THR A 43 5.62 -12.98 -5.68
N LEU A 44 6.24 -13.12 -4.51
CA LEU A 44 7.54 -12.57 -4.20
C LEU A 44 8.63 -13.09 -5.16
N GLN A 45 8.64 -14.38 -5.46
CA GLN A 45 9.56 -14.98 -6.42
C GLN A 45 9.44 -14.34 -7.81
N GLN A 46 8.21 -14.08 -8.27
CA GLN A 46 7.97 -13.51 -9.59
C GLN A 46 8.32 -12.04 -9.69
N ILE A 47 8.13 -11.25 -8.62
CA ILE A 47 8.40 -9.81 -8.64
C ILE A 47 9.87 -9.45 -8.38
N ARG A 48 10.65 -10.32 -7.75
CA ARG A 48 12.07 -10.06 -7.40
C ARG A 48 12.94 -9.57 -8.57
N PRO A 49 12.80 -10.05 -9.80
CA PRO A 49 13.56 -9.52 -10.94
C PRO A 49 13.24 -8.06 -11.26
N TYR A 50 12.09 -7.55 -10.83
CA TYR A 50 11.55 -6.26 -11.22
C TYR A 50 11.73 -5.17 -10.16
N THR A 51 11.83 -5.52 -8.87
CA THR A 51 12.00 -4.55 -7.79
C THR A 51 12.73 -5.12 -6.58
N ASN A 52 13.34 -4.22 -5.79
CA ASN A 52 13.81 -4.50 -4.45
C ASN A 52 12.92 -3.85 -3.37
N TYR A 53 11.92 -3.07 -3.77
CA TYR A 53 11.02 -2.34 -2.86
C TYR A 53 9.59 -2.80 -3.05
N ILE A 54 8.97 -3.27 -1.96
CA ILE A 54 7.56 -3.65 -1.93
C ILE A 54 6.79 -2.84 -0.90
N TYR A 55 5.51 -2.65 -1.20
CA TYR A 55 4.56 -1.95 -0.34
C TYR A 55 3.43 -2.91 -0.01
N LEU A 56 3.28 -3.30 1.26
CA LEU A 56 2.28 -4.31 1.68
C LEU A 56 0.91 -3.65 1.92
N HIS A 57 0.39 -2.99 0.91
CA HIS A 57 -0.97 -2.46 0.91
C HIS A 57 -1.44 -2.13 -0.51
N VAL A 58 -2.73 -2.24 -0.73
CA VAL A 58 -3.55 -1.57 -1.76
C VAL A 58 -4.84 -1.15 -1.08
N LYS A 59 -5.68 -2.11 -0.72
CA LYS A 59 -6.83 -1.99 0.17
C LYS A 59 -6.55 -2.80 1.45
N GLY A 60 -7.50 -2.82 2.38
CA GLY A 60 -7.38 -3.60 3.61
C GLY A 60 -6.41 -3.03 4.65
N GLU A 61 -6.27 -3.77 5.75
CA GLU A 61 -5.34 -3.46 6.83
C GLU A 61 -4.29 -4.58 6.97
N PRO A 62 -3.03 -4.34 6.59
CA PRO A 62 -2.01 -5.38 6.59
C PRO A 62 -1.71 -5.95 7.98
N LEU A 63 -1.85 -5.16 9.05
CA LEU A 63 -1.66 -5.65 10.42
C LEU A 63 -2.76 -6.62 10.86
N LEU A 64 -3.88 -6.69 10.15
CA LEU A 64 -4.92 -7.68 10.39
C LEU A 64 -4.52 -9.08 9.92
N HIS A 65 -3.49 -9.18 9.05
CA HIS A 65 -3.11 -10.47 8.46
C HIS A 65 -2.65 -11.47 9.54
N PRO A 66 -3.26 -12.68 9.61
CA PRO A 66 -2.94 -13.65 10.67
C PRO A 66 -1.51 -14.18 10.58
N GLN A 67 -0.96 -14.27 9.37
CA GLN A 67 0.39 -14.77 9.11
C GLN A 67 1.38 -13.65 8.72
N LEU A 68 1.21 -12.45 9.30
CA LEU A 68 2.08 -11.31 9.02
C LEU A 68 3.55 -11.60 9.33
N ASP A 69 3.82 -12.37 10.39
CA ASP A 69 5.17 -12.75 10.81
C ASP A 69 5.90 -13.53 9.72
N GLU A 70 5.26 -14.58 9.20
CA GLU A 70 5.81 -15.42 8.14
C GLU A 70 6.02 -14.64 6.84
N ILE A 71 5.10 -13.73 6.49
CA ILE A 71 5.21 -12.87 5.31
C ILE A 71 6.42 -11.95 5.44
N LEU A 72 6.59 -11.28 6.57
CA LEU A 72 7.74 -10.38 6.80
C LEU A 72 9.05 -11.15 6.88
N ALA A 73 9.06 -12.36 7.47
CA ALA A 73 10.22 -13.25 7.48
C ALA A 73 10.65 -13.65 6.05
N LEU A 74 9.69 -13.96 5.16
CA LEU A 74 9.96 -14.23 3.75
C LEU A 74 10.57 -13.01 3.04
N CYS A 75 10.05 -11.81 3.30
CA CYS A 75 10.61 -10.57 2.74
C CYS A 75 12.07 -10.39 3.16
N ARG A 76 12.36 -10.55 4.44
CA ARG A 76 13.71 -10.46 4.98
C ARG A 76 14.65 -11.50 4.35
N LYS A 77 14.21 -12.76 4.26
CA LYS A 77 14.96 -13.83 3.61
C LYS A 77 15.25 -13.54 2.14
N ALA A 78 14.30 -12.95 1.44
CA ALA A 78 14.44 -12.56 0.03
C ALA A 78 15.27 -11.27 -0.16
N GLY A 79 15.63 -10.56 0.88
CA GLY A 79 16.36 -9.29 0.82
C GLY A 79 15.58 -8.19 0.10
N VAL A 80 14.27 -8.11 0.30
CA VAL A 80 13.44 -7.01 -0.20
C VAL A 80 13.19 -5.98 0.89
N THR A 81 13.15 -4.72 0.51
CA THR A 81 12.81 -3.61 1.38
C THR A 81 11.29 -3.49 1.47
N VAL A 82 10.75 -3.58 2.69
CA VAL A 82 9.32 -3.52 2.96
C VAL A 82 8.91 -2.13 3.40
N ASN A 83 7.87 -1.60 2.77
CA ASN A 83 7.13 -0.44 3.24
C ASN A 83 5.70 -0.87 3.59
N LEU A 84 5.19 -0.39 4.72
CA LEU A 84 3.90 -0.75 5.26
C LEU A 84 3.02 0.50 5.38
N THR A 85 1.73 0.37 5.06
CA THR A 85 0.75 1.40 5.39
C THR A 85 -0.34 0.77 6.23
N THR A 86 -0.67 1.39 7.35
CA THR A 86 -1.62 0.86 8.33
C THR A 86 -2.51 1.99 8.87
N ASN A 87 -3.70 1.65 9.34
CA ASN A 87 -4.53 2.55 10.12
C ASN A 87 -4.05 2.69 11.59
N GLY A 88 -3.08 1.88 12.01
CA GLY A 88 -2.41 1.95 13.30
C GLY A 88 -3.17 1.33 14.47
N THR A 89 -4.43 0.94 14.33
CA THR A 89 -5.25 0.42 15.44
C THR A 89 -4.73 -0.88 16.04
N LEU A 90 -3.99 -1.67 15.26
CA LEU A 90 -3.40 -2.95 15.69
C LEU A 90 -1.89 -2.84 15.95
N LEU A 91 -1.33 -1.64 15.97
CA LEU A 91 0.12 -1.45 16.04
C LEU A 91 0.69 -1.99 17.35
N ALA A 92 0.02 -1.76 18.48
CA ALA A 92 0.46 -2.26 19.78
C ALA A 92 0.49 -3.80 19.83
N ASP A 93 -0.55 -4.45 19.30
CA ASP A 93 -0.66 -5.91 19.28
C ASP A 93 0.39 -6.56 18.37
N LYS A 94 0.74 -5.90 17.27
CA LYS A 94 1.69 -6.40 16.26
C LYS A 94 3.12 -5.91 16.49
N LEU A 95 3.35 -5.11 17.52
CA LEU A 95 4.67 -4.55 17.83
C LEU A 95 5.78 -5.62 17.93
N PRO A 96 5.58 -6.79 18.60
CA PRO A 96 6.60 -7.83 18.65
C PRO A 96 7.02 -8.34 17.26
N ILE A 97 6.08 -8.49 16.34
CA ILE A 97 6.33 -8.92 14.95
C ILE A 97 7.13 -7.85 14.21
N LEU A 98 6.74 -6.58 14.35
CA LEU A 98 7.41 -5.46 13.70
C LEU A 98 8.83 -5.20 14.24
N LEU A 99 9.07 -5.54 15.51
CA LEU A 99 10.43 -5.51 16.09
C LEU A 99 11.31 -6.66 15.58
N ALA A 100 10.73 -7.86 15.39
CA ALA A 100 11.44 -9.01 14.82
C ALA A 100 11.75 -8.83 13.33
N HIS A 101 10.87 -8.16 12.60
CA HIS A 101 10.94 -7.92 11.16
C HIS A 101 10.62 -6.45 10.83
N PRO A 102 11.52 -5.50 11.19
CA PRO A 102 11.24 -4.09 11.05
C PRO A 102 11.07 -3.69 9.57
N PRO A 103 9.96 -3.04 9.21
CA PRO A 103 9.82 -2.45 7.89
C PRO A 103 10.80 -1.28 7.73
N HIS A 104 11.24 -1.03 6.50
CA HIS A 104 12.04 0.16 6.21
C HIS A 104 11.24 1.45 6.48
N GLN A 105 9.99 1.47 6.05
CA GLN A 105 9.10 2.59 6.28
C GLN A 105 7.71 2.11 6.70
N MET A 106 7.14 2.78 7.70
CA MET A 106 5.76 2.60 8.12
C MET A 106 4.99 3.92 7.98
N ASN A 107 3.90 3.88 7.22
CA ASN A 107 2.97 4.99 7.10
C ASN A 107 1.74 4.70 7.95
N VAL A 108 1.42 5.58 8.88
CA VAL A 108 0.23 5.46 9.73
C VAL A 108 -0.81 6.49 9.27
N SER A 109 -1.98 6.00 8.85
CA SER A 109 -3.08 6.83 8.39
C SER A 109 -3.93 7.31 9.58
N LEU A 110 -3.50 8.37 10.27
CA LEU A 110 -4.21 8.92 11.44
C LEU A 110 -5.64 9.35 11.12
N HIS A 111 -5.86 9.89 9.92
CA HIS A 111 -7.18 10.27 9.43
C HIS A 111 -8.18 9.10 9.35
N SER A 112 -7.70 7.84 9.37
CA SER A 112 -8.58 6.67 9.40
C SER A 112 -9.22 6.46 10.76
N ALA A 113 -8.51 6.78 11.85
CA ALA A 113 -9.07 6.69 13.19
C ALA A 113 -10.10 7.79 13.44
N ASP A 114 -9.78 9.01 13.00
CA ASP A 114 -10.65 10.19 13.12
C ASP A 114 -12.00 10.03 12.38
N ASP A 115 -12.03 9.24 11.32
CA ASP A 115 -13.23 8.96 10.50
C ASP A 115 -14.07 7.77 11.05
N ASN A 116 -13.74 7.24 12.22
CA ASN A 116 -14.42 6.07 12.80
C ASN A 116 -14.79 6.31 14.27
N ASP A 117 -16.06 6.64 14.53
CA ASP A 117 -16.62 6.98 15.86
C ASP A 117 -16.42 5.88 16.92
N CYS A 118 -16.12 4.66 16.53
CA CYS A 118 -15.86 3.56 17.46
C CYS A 118 -14.46 3.60 18.09
N ILE A 119 -13.60 4.55 17.69
CA ILE A 119 -12.23 4.67 18.18
C ILE A 119 -12.16 5.76 19.24
N ASP A 120 -11.73 5.40 20.44
CA ASP A 120 -11.35 6.38 21.46
C ASP A 120 -10.00 6.98 21.10
N MET A 121 -10.02 8.23 20.59
CA MET A 121 -8.86 8.92 20.04
C MET A 121 -7.74 9.11 21.07
N ASP A 122 -8.04 9.38 22.33
CA ASP A 122 -7.02 9.58 23.36
C ASP A 122 -6.24 8.29 23.62
N THR A 123 -6.94 7.19 23.77
CA THR A 123 -6.33 5.86 23.94
C THR A 123 -5.55 5.45 22.69
N TYR A 124 -6.14 5.64 21.50
CA TYR A 124 -5.50 5.32 20.24
C TYR A 124 -4.16 6.08 20.06
N ILE A 125 -4.17 7.39 20.24
CA ILE A 125 -2.98 8.23 20.11
C ILE A 125 -1.92 7.84 21.14
N ALA A 126 -2.30 7.61 22.39
CA ALA A 126 -1.36 7.19 23.44
C ALA A 126 -0.67 5.85 23.08
N GLN A 127 -1.43 4.83 22.68
CA GLN A 127 -0.90 3.53 22.29
C GLN A 127 -0.04 3.61 21.01
N LEU A 128 -0.47 4.39 20.03
CA LEU A 128 0.26 4.62 18.80
C LEU A 128 1.64 5.22 19.08
N PHE A 129 1.71 6.31 19.86
CA PHE A 129 2.98 6.95 20.18
C PHE A 129 3.89 6.06 21.00
N ALA A 130 3.38 5.33 21.99
CA ALA A 130 4.16 4.37 22.76
C ALA A 130 4.78 3.29 21.86
N SER A 131 4.01 2.78 20.90
CA SER A 131 4.47 1.80 19.92
C SER A 131 5.52 2.39 18.95
N CYS A 132 5.28 3.59 18.45
CA CYS A 132 6.23 4.31 17.60
C CYS A 132 7.56 4.55 18.35
N GLU A 133 7.51 4.98 19.61
CA GLU A 133 8.70 5.19 20.43
C GLU A 133 9.51 3.92 20.62
N THR A 134 8.83 2.80 20.88
CA THR A 134 9.48 1.50 21.03
C THR A 134 10.16 1.06 19.72
N LEU A 135 9.47 1.20 18.57
CA LEU A 135 10.06 0.90 17.26
C LEU A 135 11.28 1.77 16.96
N LEU A 136 11.18 3.08 17.20
CA LEU A 136 12.27 4.02 16.94
C LEU A 136 13.49 3.82 17.86
N ALA A 137 13.27 3.30 19.08
CA ALA A 137 14.35 3.00 20.00
C ALA A 137 15.13 1.73 19.62
N GLN A 138 14.51 0.80 18.89
CA GLN A 138 15.06 -0.53 18.62
C GLN A 138 15.31 -0.82 17.14
N THR A 139 14.85 0.05 16.23
CA THR A 139 14.95 -0.15 14.78
C THR A 139 15.26 1.16 14.06
N ASP A 140 15.67 1.05 12.78
CA ASP A 140 15.86 2.19 11.88
C ASP A 140 14.61 2.44 11.01
N THR A 141 13.42 2.01 11.44
CA THR A 141 12.17 2.21 10.70
C THR A 141 11.83 3.70 10.59
N GLU A 142 11.59 4.17 9.37
CA GLU A 142 11.06 5.52 9.10
C GLU A 142 9.54 5.53 9.33
N ILE A 143 9.03 6.34 10.24
CA ILE A 143 7.60 6.42 10.56
C ILE A 143 7.03 7.74 10.05
N SER A 144 5.99 7.63 9.22
CA SER A 144 5.26 8.77 8.67
C SER A 144 3.81 8.73 9.14
N LEU A 145 3.45 9.66 10.02
CA LEU A 145 2.08 9.89 10.47
C LEU A 145 1.38 10.73 9.39
N ARG A 146 0.36 10.16 8.75
CA ARG A 146 -0.38 10.80 7.66
C ARG A 146 -1.69 11.36 8.14
N LEU A 147 -1.94 12.61 7.81
CA LEU A 147 -3.19 13.32 8.07
C LEU A 147 -3.74 13.86 6.76
N TRP A 148 -5.04 13.68 6.56
CA TRP A 148 -5.76 14.38 5.52
C TRP A 148 -6.49 15.56 6.13
N ASN A 149 -6.14 16.77 5.70
CA ASN A 149 -6.85 17.97 6.08
C ASN A 149 -8.00 18.22 5.09
N THR A 150 -9.19 17.76 5.46
CA THR A 150 -10.41 17.94 4.66
C THR A 150 -11.11 19.28 4.87
N THR A 151 -10.86 19.93 6.02
CA THR A 151 -11.66 21.06 6.47
C THR A 151 -10.89 22.38 6.56
N GLY A 152 -9.57 22.37 6.37
CA GLY A 152 -8.71 23.52 6.61
C GLY A 152 -8.57 23.90 8.10
N VAL A 153 -9.13 23.09 9.01
CA VAL A 153 -8.97 23.27 10.46
C VAL A 153 -7.61 22.72 10.88
N PRO A 154 -6.86 23.40 11.77
CA PRO A 154 -5.63 22.87 12.32
C PRO A 154 -5.86 21.48 12.92
N THR A 155 -5.06 20.51 12.47
CA THR A 155 -5.06 19.16 13.03
C THR A 155 -4.28 19.12 14.35
N LEU A 156 -4.30 18.00 15.05
CA LEU A 156 -3.52 17.77 16.27
C LEU A 156 -2.03 18.15 16.11
N PHE A 157 -1.48 18.08 14.88
CA PHE A 157 -0.09 18.40 14.57
C PHE A 157 0.09 19.65 13.70
N GLY A 158 -0.96 20.46 13.53
CA GLY A 158 -0.97 21.63 12.67
C GLY A 158 -1.28 21.32 11.20
N GLU A 159 -1.08 22.31 10.32
CA GLU A 159 -1.48 22.26 8.91
C GLU A 159 -0.35 21.88 7.95
N LYS A 160 0.86 21.71 8.45
CA LYS A 160 2.07 21.54 7.62
C LYS A 160 2.83 20.27 7.98
N ASN A 161 3.53 19.75 6.97
CA ASN A 161 4.50 18.69 7.19
C ASN A 161 5.55 19.14 8.22
N CYS A 162 5.84 18.27 9.18
CA CYS A 162 6.87 18.51 10.16
C CYS A 162 7.64 17.26 10.55
N VAL A 163 8.79 17.44 11.16
CA VAL A 163 9.60 16.40 11.77
C VAL A 163 9.37 16.50 13.28
N ILE A 164 8.82 15.44 13.88
CA ILE A 164 8.64 15.38 15.35
C ILE A 164 9.99 15.07 16.00
N LYS A 165 10.66 14.04 15.51
CA LYS A 165 12.02 13.64 15.89
C LYS A 165 12.66 12.82 14.77
N ARG A 166 13.92 12.42 14.93
CA ARG A 166 14.61 11.55 13.96
C ARG A 166 13.73 10.33 13.63
N HIS A 167 13.54 10.06 12.36
CA HIS A 167 12.72 8.97 11.81
C HIS A 167 11.22 9.04 12.12
N LEU A 168 10.69 10.16 12.66
CA LEU A 168 9.26 10.36 12.92
C LEU A 168 8.77 11.66 12.29
N TYR A 169 7.89 11.54 11.31
CA TYR A 169 7.42 12.64 10.47
C TYR A 169 5.90 12.73 10.50
N VAL A 170 5.39 13.94 10.36
CA VAL A 170 3.98 14.21 10.06
C VAL A 170 3.86 14.68 8.62
N ASN A 171 2.99 14.04 7.86
CA ASN A 171 2.65 14.39 6.49
C ASN A 171 1.18 14.79 6.41
N VAL A 172 0.93 16.06 6.22
CA VAL A 172 -0.41 16.63 5.99
C VAL A 172 -0.63 16.77 4.50
N GLN A 173 -1.72 16.20 4.00
CA GLN A 173 -2.07 16.20 2.58
C GLN A 173 -3.57 16.44 2.40
N SER A 174 -3.95 16.99 1.25
CA SER A 174 -5.35 16.96 0.83
C SER A 174 -5.78 15.54 0.50
N PRO A 175 -7.04 15.15 0.78
CA PRO A 175 -7.57 13.89 0.31
C PRO A 175 -7.50 13.81 -1.21
N PHE A 176 -7.29 12.61 -1.73
CA PHE A 176 -7.38 12.33 -3.16
C PHE A 176 -8.70 11.63 -3.47
N GLU A 177 -9.19 11.81 -4.69
CA GLU A 177 -10.33 11.06 -5.19
C GLU A 177 -9.88 9.72 -5.78
N TRP A 178 -10.56 8.64 -5.40
CA TRP A 178 -10.33 7.34 -6.02
C TRP A 178 -10.79 7.37 -7.48
N PRO A 179 -10.00 6.84 -8.40
CA PRO A 179 -10.45 6.72 -9.78
C PRO A 179 -11.63 5.74 -9.87
N ALA A 180 -12.70 6.17 -10.50
CA ALA A 180 -13.87 5.36 -10.80
C ALA A 180 -14.25 5.52 -12.28
N LEU A 181 -14.84 4.48 -12.88
CA LEU A 181 -15.21 4.48 -14.29
C LEU A 181 -16.36 5.48 -14.61
N ASP A 182 -17.14 5.83 -13.60
CA ASP A 182 -18.26 6.77 -13.66
C ASP A 182 -17.89 8.19 -13.21
N ASN A 183 -16.63 8.47 -12.90
CA ASN A 183 -16.18 9.81 -12.58
C ASN A 183 -16.43 10.76 -13.76
N ALA A 184 -17.01 11.94 -13.45
CA ALA A 184 -17.34 12.96 -14.46
C ALA A 184 -16.09 13.53 -15.20
N TYR A 185 -14.91 13.30 -14.67
CA TYR A 185 -13.64 13.73 -15.28
C TYR A 185 -13.07 12.65 -16.19
N CYS A 186 -13.47 12.66 -17.45
CA CYS A 186 -12.78 11.91 -18.49
C CYS A 186 -11.76 12.83 -19.17
N ASN A 187 -10.48 12.63 -18.90
CA ASN A 187 -9.43 13.31 -19.63
C ASN A 187 -8.80 12.32 -20.62
N ASP A 188 -8.88 12.63 -21.91
CA ASP A 188 -8.29 11.83 -22.99
C ASP A 188 -6.77 11.99 -23.09
N ARG A 189 -6.18 12.92 -22.30
CA ARG A 189 -4.75 13.19 -22.25
C ARG A 189 -4.27 13.15 -20.80
N GLY A 190 -3.24 12.35 -20.53
CA GLY A 190 -2.74 12.22 -19.18
C GLY A 190 -1.34 11.61 -19.11
N PHE A 191 -0.81 11.60 -17.89
CA PHE A 191 0.43 10.95 -17.54
C PHE A 191 0.15 9.98 -16.40
N CYS A 192 0.54 8.73 -16.54
CA CYS A 192 0.41 7.73 -15.50
C CYS A 192 1.76 7.07 -15.20
N GLN A 193 1.98 6.77 -13.92
CA GLN A 193 3.14 6.03 -13.44
C GLN A 193 2.92 4.50 -13.48
N GLY A 194 1.67 4.06 -13.67
CA GLY A 194 1.30 2.66 -13.76
C GLY A 194 2.07 1.96 -14.86
N LEU A 195 2.56 0.75 -14.60
CA LEU A 195 3.44 -0.05 -15.46
C LEU A 195 4.72 0.66 -15.93
N ARG A 196 4.97 1.88 -15.46
CA ARG A 196 6.18 2.65 -15.77
C ARG A 196 7.14 2.71 -14.58
N GLN A 197 6.62 2.97 -13.39
CA GLN A 197 7.41 3.04 -12.15
C GLN A 197 6.88 2.13 -11.06
N HIS A 198 5.60 1.74 -11.14
CA HIS A 198 4.96 0.86 -10.18
C HIS A 198 3.85 0.02 -10.82
N MET A 199 3.47 -1.01 -10.12
CA MET A 199 2.30 -1.86 -10.38
C MET A 199 1.79 -2.38 -9.04
N ALA A 200 0.65 -3.08 -9.04
CA ALA A 200 0.16 -3.76 -7.87
C ALA A 200 -0.29 -5.20 -8.18
N VAL A 201 -0.18 -6.05 -7.15
CA VAL A 201 -0.77 -7.38 -7.10
C VAL A 201 -1.78 -7.37 -5.97
N LEU A 202 -3.04 -7.67 -6.28
CA LEU A 202 -4.13 -7.74 -5.33
C LEU A 202 -4.09 -9.07 -4.57
N SER A 203 -4.82 -9.19 -3.47
CA SER A 203 -4.75 -10.35 -2.57
C SER A 203 -5.17 -11.68 -3.24
N ASP A 204 -6.01 -11.60 -4.28
CA ASP A 204 -6.43 -12.73 -5.11
C ASP A 204 -5.49 -13.04 -6.30
N GLY A 205 -4.32 -12.41 -6.33
CA GLY A 205 -3.32 -12.56 -7.39
C GLY A 205 -3.55 -11.71 -8.64
N THR A 206 -4.61 -10.92 -8.69
CA THR A 206 -4.88 -10.04 -9.84
C THR A 206 -3.81 -8.95 -9.94
N VAL A 207 -3.21 -8.82 -11.12
CA VAL A 207 -2.21 -7.79 -11.43
C VAL A 207 -2.91 -6.57 -12.02
N VAL A 208 -2.61 -5.39 -11.44
CA VAL A 208 -3.17 -4.10 -11.88
C VAL A 208 -2.07 -3.06 -12.09
N PRO A 209 -2.29 -2.03 -12.93
CA PRO A 209 -1.26 -1.05 -13.26
C PRO A 209 -0.81 -0.19 -12.08
N CYS A 210 -1.68 0.01 -11.08
CA CYS A 210 -1.48 0.97 -10.01
C CYS A 210 -2.18 0.55 -8.72
N CYS A 211 -1.67 0.97 -7.57
CA CYS A 211 -2.31 0.77 -6.27
C CYS A 211 -3.64 1.54 -6.11
N LEU A 212 -3.98 2.46 -7.00
CA LEU A 212 -5.29 3.12 -7.02
C LEU A 212 -6.39 2.27 -7.67
N ASP A 213 -6.03 1.19 -8.36
CA ASP A 213 -6.99 0.27 -8.98
C ASP A 213 -7.32 -0.91 -8.02
N GLY A 214 -7.81 -0.56 -6.84
CA GLY A 214 -8.13 -1.56 -5.80
C GLY A 214 -9.30 -2.48 -6.12
N ASN A 215 -10.12 -2.17 -7.12
CA ASN A 215 -11.23 -2.99 -7.59
C ASN A 215 -10.95 -3.73 -8.91
N ALA A 216 -9.70 -3.68 -9.40
CA ALA A 216 -9.26 -4.39 -10.59
C ALA A 216 -10.02 -3.99 -11.89
N ALA A 217 -10.45 -2.73 -12.01
CA ALA A 217 -11.07 -2.22 -13.24
C ALA A 217 -10.15 -2.40 -14.47
N MET A 218 -8.83 -2.28 -14.26
CA MET A 218 -7.79 -2.47 -15.25
C MET A 218 -6.98 -3.74 -15.00
N ALA A 219 -7.64 -4.85 -14.63
CA ALA A 219 -6.98 -6.15 -14.47
C ALA A 219 -6.17 -6.53 -15.70
N LEU A 220 -4.88 -6.86 -15.51
CA LEU A 220 -3.95 -7.23 -16.59
C LEU A 220 -3.81 -8.74 -16.75
N GLY A 221 -4.08 -9.49 -15.69
CA GLY A 221 -3.98 -10.94 -15.58
C GLY A 221 -3.89 -11.36 -14.12
N ASN A 222 -3.64 -12.64 -13.87
CA ASN A 222 -3.50 -13.15 -12.50
C ASN A 222 -2.17 -13.89 -12.35
N ILE A 223 -1.36 -13.47 -11.37
CA ILE A 223 0.01 -13.97 -11.15
C ILE A 223 0.05 -15.41 -10.65
N PHE A 224 -1.06 -15.90 -10.07
CA PHE A 224 -1.16 -17.30 -9.62
C PHE A 224 -1.36 -18.30 -10.77
N THR A 225 -1.84 -17.82 -11.92
CA THR A 225 -2.12 -18.67 -13.10
C THR A 225 -1.21 -18.39 -14.29
N THR A 226 -0.63 -17.18 -14.35
CA THR A 226 0.18 -16.73 -15.48
C THR A 226 1.45 -16.07 -14.99
N PRO A 227 2.63 -16.42 -15.50
CA PRO A 227 3.88 -15.77 -15.12
C PRO A 227 3.84 -14.26 -15.32
N LEU A 228 4.35 -13.49 -14.36
CA LEU A 228 4.34 -12.02 -14.41
C LEU A 228 4.96 -11.46 -15.71
N LYS A 229 6.02 -12.09 -16.22
CA LYS A 229 6.65 -11.70 -17.50
C LYS A 229 5.66 -11.73 -18.65
N ASP A 230 4.78 -12.73 -18.69
CA ASP A 230 3.81 -12.93 -19.76
C ASP A 230 2.62 -11.96 -19.61
N ILE A 231 2.20 -11.67 -18.37
CA ILE A 231 1.22 -10.63 -18.06
C ILE A 231 1.73 -9.26 -18.54
N LEU A 232 2.99 -8.92 -18.23
CA LEU A 232 3.57 -7.64 -18.63
C LEU A 232 3.80 -7.52 -20.15
N ALA A 233 4.02 -8.64 -20.85
CA ALA A 233 4.13 -8.72 -22.31
C ALA A 233 2.77 -8.86 -23.01
N GLY A 234 1.69 -9.10 -22.25
CA GLY A 234 0.34 -9.27 -22.79
C GLY A 234 -0.21 -8.01 -23.44
N GLU A 235 -1.12 -8.20 -24.40
CA GLU A 235 -1.68 -7.13 -25.23
C GLU A 235 -2.24 -5.97 -24.37
N ARG A 236 -2.96 -6.27 -23.29
CA ARG A 236 -3.55 -5.24 -22.43
C ARG A 236 -2.50 -4.37 -21.74
N SER A 237 -1.41 -4.97 -21.26
CA SER A 237 -0.28 -4.26 -20.65
C SER A 237 0.44 -3.39 -21.68
N VAL A 238 0.68 -3.91 -22.85
CA VAL A 238 1.33 -3.20 -23.95
C VAL A 238 0.49 -1.99 -24.40
N ARG A 239 -0.81 -2.19 -24.64
CA ARG A 239 -1.73 -1.10 -25.00
C ARG A 239 -1.77 -0.02 -23.92
N PHE A 240 -1.82 -0.38 -22.65
CA PHE A 240 -1.78 0.58 -21.54
C PHE A 240 -0.51 1.43 -21.57
N ILE A 241 0.66 0.80 -21.74
CA ILE A 241 1.95 1.50 -21.79
C ILE A 241 2.02 2.42 -23.02
N GLU A 242 1.61 1.94 -24.18
CA GLU A 242 1.66 2.69 -25.44
C GLU A 242 0.71 3.88 -25.45
N GLY A 243 -0.52 3.72 -24.91
CA GLY A 243 -1.48 4.80 -24.78
C GLY A 243 -0.93 5.96 -23.95
N PHE A 244 -0.35 5.68 -22.79
CA PHE A 244 0.26 6.73 -21.97
C PHE A 244 1.55 7.30 -22.56
N ARG A 245 2.33 6.53 -23.34
CA ARG A 245 3.46 7.07 -24.10
C ARG A 245 3.00 8.03 -25.19
N ALA A 246 1.91 7.70 -25.86
CA ALA A 246 1.28 8.53 -26.88
C ALA A 246 0.42 9.67 -26.29
N LYS A 247 0.25 9.74 -24.97
CA LYS A 247 -0.63 10.67 -24.25
C LYS A 247 -2.09 10.58 -24.74
N ARG A 248 -2.58 9.37 -24.97
CA ARG A 248 -3.94 9.08 -25.42
C ARG A 248 -4.62 8.15 -24.42
N ALA A 249 -5.93 8.24 -24.34
CA ALA A 249 -6.76 7.26 -23.62
C ALA A 249 -6.55 5.85 -24.20
N VAL A 250 -6.66 4.82 -23.36
CA VAL A 250 -6.48 3.40 -23.68
C VAL A 250 -7.72 2.60 -23.32
#